data_ff097805f8555c9da3afd2e08125952d
#
_entry.id   ff097805f8555c9da3afd2e08125952d
#
_cell.length_a   1.000
_cell.length_b   1.000
_cell.length_c   1.000
_cell.angle_alpha   90.00
_cell.angle_beta   90.00
_cell.angle_gamma   90.00
#
_symmetry.space_group_name_H-M   'P 1'
#
loop_
_entity.id
_entity.type
_entity.pdbx_description
1 polymer ?
#
loop_
_entity_poly.entity_id
_entity_poly.type
_entity_poly.pdbx_seq_one_letter_code
_entity_poly.pdbx_strand_id
1 'polypeptide(L)'
;MIADYLQRSVRYGSIGAERFSSEDKFLAWAEQLRAKGRTHAVLFDSTGELLSSEDLSTLIADSGTQGTQHLIFAIGPADGWSKAARSTAKRLIAFGRITLPHELALAVAAEQIYRALTIQSGHPYHSGH
;
A
#
# COMPACT_ATOMS: atom_id res chain seq x y z
N MET A 1 9.08 10.00 -10.91
CA MET A 1 9.54 8.96 -9.96
C MET A 1 8.44 7.95 -9.67
N ILE A 2 7.27 8.37 -9.19
CA ILE A 2 6.15 7.46 -8.89
C ILE A 2 5.71 6.67 -10.11
N ALA A 3 5.57 7.34 -11.26
CA ALA A 3 5.11 6.70 -12.49
C ALA A 3 6.07 5.58 -12.94
N ASP A 4 7.38 5.77 -12.78
CA ASP A 4 8.36 4.76 -13.14
C ASP A 4 8.20 3.50 -12.29
N TYR A 5 8.06 3.64 -10.97
CA TYR A 5 7.89 2.49 -10.08
C TYR A 5 6.56 1.77 -10.32
N LEU A 6 5.50 2.51 -10.54
CA LEU A 6 4.19 1.90 -10.82
C LEU A 6 4.23 1.12 -12.13
N GLN A 7 4.87 1.66 -13.18
CA GLN A 7 5.01 0.99 -14.45
C GLN A 7 5.79 -0.33 -14.33
N ARG A 8 6.86 -0.33 -13.57
CA ARG A 8 7.65 -1.55 -13.32
C ARG A 8 6.85 -2.59 -12.53
N SER A 9 6.07 -2.15 -11.55
CA SER A 9 5.28 -3.04 -10.71
C SER A 9 4.19 -3.78 -11.50
N VAL A 10 3.69 -3.21 -12.57
CA VAL A 10 2.70 -3.86 -13.45
C VAL A 10 3.22 -5.22 -13.96
N ARG A 11 4.54 -5.41 -14.06
CA ARG A 11 5.13 -6.69 -14.50
C ARG A 11 4.86 -7.83 -13.53
N TYR A 12 4.50 -7.53 -12.26
CA TYR A 12 4.29 -8.51 -11.20
C TYR A 12 2.84 -8.63 -10.78
N GLY A 13 1.94 -7.98 -11.49
CA GLY A 13 0.52 -8.00 -11.22
C GLY A 13 -0.17 -6.78 -11.78
N SER A 14 -1.49 -6.79 -11.73
CA SER A 14 -2.25 -5.61 -12.14
C SER A 14 -2.17 -4.57 -11.03
N ILE A 15 -1.66 -3.39 -11.37
CA ILE A 15 -1.51 -2.31 -10.39
C ILE A 15 -2.05 -1.01 -10.97
N GLY A 16 -2.67 -0.20 -10.12
CA GLY A 16 -3.20 1.08 -10.51
C GLY A 16 -3.06 2.08 -9.37
N ALA A 17 -3.24 3.34 -9.68
CA ALA A 17 -3.19 4.41 -8.70
C ALA A 17 -4.42 5.29 -8.84
N GLU A 18 -5.01 5.67 -7.71
CA GLU A 18 -6.17 6.54 -7.64
C GLU A 18 -5.91 7.68 -6.66
N ARG A 19 -6.48 8.85 -6.93
CA ARG A 19 -6.43 9.98 -6.01
C ARG A 19 -7.84 10.34 -5.58
N PHE A 20 -7.99 10.69 -4.30
CA PHE A 20 -9.27 11.08 -3.73
C PHE A 20 -9.15 12.45 -3.07
N SER A 21 -10.17 13.27 -3.22
CA SER A 21 -10.18 14.62 -2.65
C SER A 21 -10.50 14.64 -1.15
N SER A 22 -10.99 13.51 -0.61
CA SER A 22 -11.29 13.38 0.81
C SER A 22 -11.21 11.93 1.26
N GLU A 23 -11.05 11.75 2.57
CA GLU A 23 -11.08 10.42 3.17
C GLU A 23 -12.42 9.73 2.92
N ASP A 24 -13.52 10.47 3.02
CA ASP A 24 -14.86 9.90 2.82
C ASP A 24 -15.01 9.31 1.42
N LYS A 25 -14.48 9.98 0.40
CA LYS A 25 -14.52 9.48 -0.97
C LYS A 25 -13.68 8.21 -1.13
N PHE A 26 -12.52 8.16 -0.49
CA PHE A 26 -11.69 6.97 -0.48
C PHE A 26 -12.42 5.79 0.18
N LEU A 27 -13.01 6.02 1.35
CA LEU A 27 -13.73 4.96 2.06
C LEU A 27 -14.92 4.44 1.26
N ALA A 28 -15.66 5.31 0.60
CA ALA A 28 -16.78 4.91 -0.25
C ALA A 28 -16.31 4.05 -1.43
N TRP A 29 -15.21 4.41 -2.06
CA TRP A 29 -14.62 3.64 -3.15
C TRP A 29 -14.16 2.26 -2.67
N ALA A 30 -13.50 2.20 -1.51
CA ALA A 30 -13.04 0.94 -0.94
C ALA A 30 -14.23 0.01 -0.63
N GLU A 31 -15.33 0.58 -0.14
CA GLU A 31 -16.55 -0.16 0.14
C GLU A 31 -17.16 -0.76 -1.14
N GLN A 32 -17.11 -0.01 -2.25
CA GLN A 32 -17.57 -0.51 -3.54
C GLN A 32 -16.72 -1.69 -4.00
N LEU A 33 -15.41 -1.65 -3.78
CA LEU A 33 -14.53 -2.77 -4.11
C LEU A 33 -14.85 -3.99 -3.25
N ARG A 34 -15.14 -3.79 -1.97
CA ARG A 34 -15.51 -4.90 -1.07
C ARG A 34 -16.78 -5.61 -1.53
N ALA A 35 -17.71 -4.86 -2.11
CA ALA A 35 -18.93 -5.44 -2.65
C ALA A 35 -18.68 -6.33 -3.88
N LYS A 36 -17.58 -6.11 -4.59
CA LYS A 36 -17.19 -6.85 -5.78
C LYS A 36 -16.28 -8.04 -5.50
N GLY A 37 -15.59 -8.02 -4.38
CA GLY A 37 -14.64 -9.08 -4.04
C GLY A 37 -13.91 -8.81 -2.76
N ARG A 38 -13.20 -9.83 -2.27
CA ARG A 38 -12.43 -9.70 -1.02
C ARG A 38 -11.38 -8.61 -1.17
N THR A 39 -11.43 -7.63 -0.29
CA THR A 39 -10.59 -6.43 -0.34
C THR A 39 -9.92 -6.22 1.02
N HIS A 40 -8.60 -6.03 1.02
CA HIS A 40 -7.86 -5.64 2.20
C HIS A 40 -7.25 -4.26 1.99
N ALA A 41 -7.46 -3.35 2.92
CA ALA A 41 -6.86 -2.03 2.89
C ALA A 41 -5.74 -1.96 3.93
N VAL A 42 -4.58 -1.51 3.49
CA VAL A 42 -3.43 -1.24 4.34
C VAL A 42 -3.21 0.27 4.31
N LEU A 43 -3.33 0.91 5.46
CA LEU A 43 -3.17 2.35 5.54
C LEU A 43 -1.78 2.70 6.07
N PHE A 44 -1.13 3.66 5.42
CA PHE A 44 0.10 4.24 5.96
C PHE A 44 -0.27 5.27 7.03
N ASP A 45 0.18 5.03 8.24
CA ASP A 45 -0.15 5.84 9.41
C ASP A 45 1.06 5.89 10.33
N SER A 46 1.34 7.06 10.92
CA SER A 46 2.52 7.24 11.77
C SER A 46 2.49 6.34 13.03
N THR A 47 1.31 5.88 13.42
CA THR A 47 1.16 4.98 14.57
C THR A 47 1.19 3.51 14.16
N GLY A 48 1.41 3.21 12.88
CA GLY A 48 1.39 1.86 12.37
C GLY A 48 2.66 1.07 12.68
N GLU A 49 2.65 -0.20 12.27
CA GLU A 49 3.79 -1.08 12.43
C GLU A 49 4.94 -0.68 11.51
N LEU A 50 6.16 -0.86 11.98
CA LEU A 50 7.35 -0.71 11.14
C LEU A 50 7.65 -2.07 10.49
N LEU A 51 7.62 -2.11 9.17
CA LEU A 51 7.87 -3.34 8.41
C LEU A 51 9.15 -3.21 7.60
N SER A 52 9.89 -4.30 7.50
CA SER A 52 10.97 -4.42 6.52
C SER A 52 10.38 -4.64 5.12
N SER A 53 11.22 -4.56 4.09
CA SER A 53 10.80 -4.89 2.73
C SER A 53 10.36 -6.35 2.64
N GLU A 54 11.03 -7.24 3.36
CA GLU A 54 10.67 -8.66 3.43
C GLU A 54 9.32 -8.87 4.12
N ASP A 55 9.04 -8.13 5.20
CA ASP A 55 7.75 -8.19 5.88
C ASP A 55 6.62 -7.71 4.97
N LEU A 56 6.87 -6.66 4.19
CA LEU A 56 5.89 -6.17 3.22
C LEU A 56 5.64 -7.20 2.13
N SER A 57 6.69 -7.87 1.66
CA SER A 57 6.56 -8.95 0.69
C SER A 57 5.69 -10.08 1.24
N THR A 58 5.91 -10.47 2.48
CA THR A 58 5.10 -11.51 3.15
C THR A 58 3.63 -11.08 3.27
N LEU A 59 3.39 -9.82 3.62
CA LEU A 59 2.03 -9.29 3.71
C LEU A 59 1.29 -9.42 2.38
N ILE A 60 1.95 -9.06 1.28
CA ILE A 60 1.36 -9.14 -0.06
C ILE A 60 1.10 -10.60 -0.43
N ALA A 61 2.06 -11.48 -0.17
CA ALA A 61 1.92 -12.91 -0.47
C ALA A 61 0.78 -13.54 0.34
N ASP A 62 0.67 -13.21 1.62
CA ASP A 62 -0.40 -13.72 2.49
C ASP A 62 -1.78 -13.26 2.00
N SER A 63 -1.89 -12.02 1.55
CA SER A 63 -3.15 -11.52 0.98
C SER A 63 -3.56 -12.36 -0.24
N GLY A 64 -2.62 -12.69 -1.11
CA GLY A 64 -2.90 -13.56 -2.25
C GLY A 64 -3.36 -14.95 -1.83
N THR A 65 -2.69 -15.53 -0.83
CA THR A 65 -3.04 -16.85 -0.29
C THR A 65 -4.43 -16.86 0.33
N GLN A 66 -4.85 -15.74 0.94
CA GLN A 66 -6.17 -15.60 1.54
C GLN A 66 -7.28 -15.33 0.51
N GLY A 67 -6.96 -15.30 -0.78
CA GLY A 67 -7.92 -15.05 -1.84
C GLY A 67 -8.31 -13.59 -1.98
N THR A 68 -7.48 -12.66 -1.53
CA THR A 68 -7.74 -11.23 -1.68
C THR A 68 -7.67 -10.86 -3.15
N GLN A 69 -8.73 -10.22 -3.65
CA GLN A 69 -8.80 -9.75 -5.03
C GLN A 69 -8.27 -8.32 -5.18
N HIS A 70 -8.45 -7.51 -4.14
CA HIS A 70 -8.01 -6.12 -4.15
C HIS A 70 -7.20 -5.85 -2.88
N LEU A 71 -5.92 -5.55 -3.06
CA LEU A 71 -5.04 -5.12 -1.97
C LEU A 71 -4.75 -3.65 -2.19
N ILE A 72 -5.17 -2.81 -1.25
CA ILE A 72 -5.08 -1.36 -1.33
C ILE A 72 -4.00 -0.89 -0.37
N PHE A 73 -3.08 -0.06 -0.86
CA PHE A 73 -2.15 0.69 -0.02
C PHE A 73 -2.50 2.17 -0.13
N ALA A 74 -2.84 2.80 0.98
CA ALA A 74 -3.36 4.16 0.95
C ALA A 74 -2.54 5.12 1.83
N ILE A 75 -2.24 6.29 1.26
CA ILE A 75 -1.59 7.38 1.95
C ILE A 75 -2.69 8.38 2.35
N GLY A 76 -2.75 8.71 3.63
CA GLY A 76 -3.79 9.58 4.15
C GLY A 76 -3.51 11.06 3.98
N PRO A 77 -4.45 11.89 4.45
CA PRO A 77 -4.27 13.33 4.47
C PRO A 77 -3.15 13.76 5.43
N ALA A 78 -2.72 15.03 5.32
CA ALA A 78 -1.59 15.55 6.08
C ALA A 78 -1.77 15.43 7.60
N ASP A 79 -2.99 15.52 8.09
CA ASP A 79 -3.33 15.38 9.51
C ASP A 79 -3.65 13.93 9.91
N GLY A 80 -3.42 12.97 9.01
CA GLY A 80 -3.58 11.55 9.30
C GLY A 80 -4.99 11.03 9.04
N TRP A 81 -5.16 9.74 9.22
CA TRP A 81 -6.44 9.07 9.05
C TRP A 81 -7.33 9.24 10.27
N SER A 82 -8.65 9.31 10.07
CA SER A 82 -9.60 9.31 11.17
C SER A 82 -9.62 7.95 11.88
N LYS A 83 -10.18 7.94 13.08
CA LYS A 83 -10.39 6.70 13.82
C LYS A 83 -11.28 5.73 13.03
N ALA A 84 -12.31 6.26 12.37
CA ALA A 84 -13.21 5.44 11.56
C ALA A 84 -12.47 4.78 10.40
N ALA A 85 -11.60 5.52 9.70
CA ALA A 85 -10.81 4.96 8.61
C ALA A 85 -9.86 3.88 9.13
N ARG A 86 -9.16 4.15 10.21
CA ARG A 86 -8.23 3.19 10.80
C ARG A 86 -8.90 1.89 11.20
N SER A 87 -10.16 1.95 11.67
CA SER A 87 -10.90 0.74 12.06
C SER A 87 -11.28 -0.14 10.88
N THR A 88 -11.30 0.39 9.65
CA THR A 88 -11.60 -0.40 8.44
C THR A 88 -10.38 -1.09 7.87
N ALA A 89 -9.19 -0.73 8.32
CA ALA A 89 -7.95 -1.22 7.76
C ALA A 89 -7.64 -2.63 8.22
N LYS A 90 -7.09 -3.44 7.32
CA LYS A 90 -6.52 -4.73 7.66
C LYS A 90 -5.28 -4.55 8.51
N ARG A 91 -4.43 -3.57 8.14
CA ARG A 91 -3.22 -3.23 8.90
C ARG A 91 -2.90 -1.76 8.73
N LEU A 92 -2.22 -1.22 9.72
CA LEU A 92 -1.62 0.12 9.68
C LEU A 92 -0.11 -0.07 9.66
N ILE A 93 0.56 0.55 8.70
CA ILE A 93 2.03 0.49 8.60
C ILE A 93 2.62 1.89 8.51
N ALA A 94 3.84 2.04 8.98
CA ALA A 94 4.53 3.32 9.00
C ALA A 94 5.85 3.21 8.24
N PHE A 95 6.29 4.33 7.63
CA PHE A 95 7.60 4.40 6.98
C PHE A 95 8.75 4.55 8.00
N GLY A 96 8.43 4.84 9.24
CA GLY A 96 9.38 5.15 10.28
C GLY A 96 8.76 6.21 11.20
N ARG A 97 9.60 6.84 12.00
CA ARG A 97 9.16 7.88 12.94
C ARG A 97 9.20 9.28 12.33
N ILE A 98 9.69 9.41 11.10
CA ILE A 98 9.79 10.68 10.42
C ILE A 98 8.52 10.91 9.60
N THR A 99 7.95 12.10 9.74
CA THR A 99 6.80 12.50 8.92
C THR A 99 7.28 12.89 7.53
N LEU A 100 6.65 12.34 6.50
CA LEU A 100 6.98 12.64 5.11
C LEU A 100 5.89 13.51 4.49
N PRO A 101 6.26 14.47 3.62
CA PRO A 101 5.28 15.16 2.78
C PRO A 101 4.51 14.15 1.94
N HIS A 102 3.24 14.44 1.64
CA HIS A 102 2.34 13.49 0.97
C HIS A 102 2.93 12.94 -0.33
N GLU A 103 3.46 13.79 -1.19
CA GLU A 103 4.01 13.34 -2.48
C GLU A 103 5.24 12.45 -2.29
N LEU A 104 6.08 12.76 -1.30
CA LEU A 104 7.23 11.92 -1.00
C LEU A 104 6.80 10.58 -0.40
N ALA A 105 5.77 10.58 0.45
CA ALA A 105 5.21 9.35 1.00
C ALA A 105 4.69 8.44 -0.11
N LEU A 106 4.02 9.00 -1.12
CA LEU A 106 3.57 8.24 -2.29
C LEU A 106 4.73 7.60 -3.04
N ALA A 107 5.82 8.36 -3.25
CA ALA A 107 6.99 7.84 -3.94
C ALA A 107 7.65 6.71 -3.16
N VAL A 108 7.77 6.86 -1.83
CA VAL A 108 8.34 5.83 -0.97
C VAL A 108 7.46 4.58 -0.98
N ALA A 109 6.13 4.75 -0.89
CA ALA A 109 5.20 3.63 -0.93
C ALA A 109 5.32 2.85 -2.25
N ALA A 110 5.32 3.55 -3.38
CA ALA A 110 5.44 2.92 -4.70
C ALA A 110 6.76 2.14 -4.83
N GLU A 111 7.86 2.71 -4.35
CA GLU A 111 9.16 2.05 -4.38
C GLU A 111 9.16 0.79 -3.51
N GLN A 112 8.61 0.87 -2.30
CA GLN A 112 8.57 -0.27 -1.39
C GLN A 112 7.67 -1.39 -1.90
N ILE A 113 6.55 -1.06 -2.52
CA ILE A 113 5.67 -2.05 -3.13
C ILE A 113 6.40 -2.75 -4.29
N TYR A 114 7.07 -1.99 -5.15
CA TYR A 114 7.86 -2.58 -6.23
C TYR A 114 8.93 -3.51 -5.67
N ARG A 115 9.67 -3.07 -4.65
CA ARG A 115 10.71 -3.87 -4.00
C ARG A 115 10.15 -5.17 -3.42
N ALA A 116 9.01 -5.09 -2.75
CA ALA A 116 8.35 -6.27 -2.17
C ALA A 116 7.96 -7.28 -3.25
N LEU A 117 7.44 -6.80 -4.38
CA LEU A 117 7.07 -7.66 -5.50
C LEU A 117 8.30 -8.33 -6.13
N THR A 118 9.43 -7.62 -6.20
CA THR A 118 10.67 -8.22 -6.73
C THR A 118 11.20 -9.30 -5.80
N ILE A 119 11.05 -9.15 -4.49
CA ILE A 119 11.42 -10.20 -3.54
C ILE A 119 10.61 -11.46 -3.80
N GLN A 120 9.31 -11.35 -3.99
CA GLN A 120 8.43 -12.49 -4.26
C GLN A 120 8.79 -13.22 -5.55
N SER A 121 9.16 -12.47 -6.59
CA SER A 121 9.48 -13.04 -7.89
C SER A 121 10.92 -13.50 -8.03
N GLY A 122 11.75 -13.27 -7.01
CA GLY A 122 13.18 -13.57 -7.08
C GLY A 122 13.98 -12.61 -7.95
N HIS A 123 13.40 -11.45 -8.30
CA HIS A 123 14.08 -10.46 -9.13
C HIS A 123 15.26 -9.85 -8.36
N PRO A 124 16.41 -9.61 -9.03
CA PRO A 124 17.63 -9.16 -8.34
C PRO A 124 17.62 -7.72 -7.86
N TYR A 125 16.55 -6.95 -8.10
CA TYR A 125 16.46 -5.55 -7.71
C TYR A 125 16.77 -5.33 -6.22
N HIS A 126 16.16 -6.12 -5.35
CA HIS A 126 16.36 -5.98 -3.90
C HIS A 126 17.79 -6.35 -3.50
N SER A 127 18.32 -7.45 -4.05
CA SER A 127 19.65 -7.92 -3.69
C SER A 127 20.77 -7.01 -4.17
N GLY A 128 20.51 -6.13 -5.11
CA GLY A 128 21.45 -5.11 -5.58
C GLY A 128 21.46 -3.84 -4.75
N HIS A 129 20.68 -3.77 -3.75
CA HIS A 129 20.49 -2.58 -2.92
C HIS A 129 20.53 -2.91 -1.45
#